data_2e63aa4e2f2ab136d24deadbc50d95fd
#
_entry.id   2e63aa4e2f2ab136d24deadbc50d95fd
#
_cell.length_a   1.000
_cell.length_b   1.000
_cell.length_c   1.000
_cell.angle_alpha   90.00
_cell.angle_beta   90.00
_cell.angle_gamma   90.00
#
_symmetry.space_group_name_H-M   'P 1'
#
loop_
_entity.id
_entity.type
_entity.pdbx_description
1 polymer ?
#
loop_
_entity_poly.entity_id
_entity_poly.type
_entity_poly.pdbx_seq_one_letter_code
_entity_poly.pdbx_strand_id
1 'polypeptide(L)'
;MNKILFGAGTLVVAAGLAAAVAFNAPAPTYEYMTFTTVESIIPAGLGRSRILIDNGGTMQEIKIENFYSAVGINMENIYANDQTVIAKLNELSQQGWELTFINTGVQSPTDGGKAGIYCARYILRRAK
;
A
#
# COMPACT_ATOMS: atom_id res chain seq x y z
N MET A 1 -19.28 -58.91 -9.34
CA MET A 1 -18.41 -57.92 -9.99
C MET A 1 -19.18 -56.63 -10.29
N ASN A 2 -19.66 -55.85 -9.29
CA ASN A 2 -20.40 -54.58 -9.55
C ASN A 2 -20.23 -53.57 -8.41
N LYS A 3 -19.01 -53.33 -7.95
CA LYS A 3 -18.73 -52.35 -6.89
C LYS A 3 -17.89 -51.15 -7.30
N ILE A 4 -17.51 -51.00 -8.58
CA ILE A 4 -16.56 -49.93 -9.01
C ILE A 4 -17.27 -48.75 -9.70
N LEU A 5 -18.55 -48.84 -10.07
CA LEU A 5 -19.25 -47.79 -10.82
C LEU A 5 -19.88 -46.69 -9.95
N PHE A 6 -20.04 -46.88 -8.65
CA PHE A 6 -20.65 -45.86 -7.78
C PHE A 6 -19.70 -44.78 -7.32
N GLY A 7 -18.40 -45.03 -7.30
CA GLY A 7 -17.41 -44.05 -6.81
C GLY A 7 -17.10 -42.93 -7.81
N ALA A 8 -17.09 -43.23 -9.11
CA ALA A 8 -16.72 -42.26 -10.14
C ALA A 8 -17.82 -41.21 -10.40
N GLY A 9 -19.08 -41.62 -10.34
CA GLY A 9 -20.24 -40.73 -10.56
C GLY A 9 -20.40 -39.72 -9.44
N THR A 10 -20.18 -40.11 -8.20
CA THR A 10 -20.31 -39.23 -7.05
C THR A 10 -19.20 -38.14 -7.03
N LEU A 11 -18.00 -38.49 -7.45
CA LEU A 11 -16.86 -37.53 -7.51
C LEU A 11 -17.07 -36.49 -8.62
N VAL A 12 -17.60 -36.88 -9.77
CA VAL A 12 -17.86 -35.93 -10.88
C VAL A 12 -19.01 -34.98 -10.54
N VAL A 13 -20.06 -35.45 -9.87
CA VAL A 13 -21.17 -34.59 -9.43
C VAL A 13 -20.71 -33.61 -8.36
N ALA A 14 -19.90 -34.04 -7.40
CA ALA A 14 -19.35 -33.16 -6.38
C ALA A 14 -18.42 -32.07 -6.95
N ALA A 15 -17.57 -32.43 -7.92
CA ALA A 15 -16.70 -31.49 -8.61
C ALA A 15 -17.48 -30.49 -9.47
N GLY A 16 -18.53 -30.94 -10.16
CA GLY A 16 -19.42 -30.08 -10.95
C GLY A 16 -20.19 -29.07 -10.11
N LEU A 17 -20.72 -29.51 -8.94
CA LEU A 17 -21.40 -28.61 -8.00
C LEU A 17 -20.46 -27.56 -7.39
N ALA A 18 -19.23 -27.95 -7.02
CA ALA A 18 -18.24 -27.03 -6.49
C ALA A 18 -17.83 -25.96 -7.54
N ALA A 19 -17.66 -26.37 -8.80
CA ALA A 19 -17.38 -25.44 -9.89
C ALA A 19 -18.56 -24.50 -10.15
N ALA A 20 -19.80 -25.00 -10.17
CA ALA A 20 -20.98 -24.14 -10.38
C ALA A 20 -21.19 -23.10 -9.26
N VAL A 21 -20.89 -23.46 -8.03
CA VAL A 21 -20.94 -22.52 -6.89
C VAL A 21 -19.85 -21.43 -7.02
N ALA A 22 -18.65 -21.79 -7.47
CA ALA A 22 -17.56 -20.83 -7.67
C ALA A 22 -17.87 -19.82 -8.79
N PHE A 23 -18.56 -20.24 -9.86
CA PHE A 23 -18.95 -19.34 -10.96
C PHE A 23 -20.11 -18.39 -10.61
N ASN A 24 -20.92 -18.72 -9.60
CA ASN A 24 -22.07 -17.91 -9.17
C ASN A 24 -21.79 -17.10 -7.88
N ALA A 25 -20.59 -17.16 -7.34
CA ALA A 25 -20.24 -16.34 -6.20
C ALA A 25 -20.27 -14.86 -6.60
N PRO A 26 -20.91 -13.98 -5.81
CA PRO A 26 -20.88 -12.55 -6.09
C PRO A 26 -19.44 -12.06 -6.09
N ALA A 27 -19.14 -11.13 -6.99
CA ALA A 27 -17.82 -10.52 -7.04
C ALA A 27 -17.47 -9.90 -5.66
N PRO A 28 -16.26 -10.11 -5.16
CA PRO A 28 -15.86 -9.55 -3.88
C PRO A 28 -15.94 -8.02 -3.93
N THR A 29 -16.52 -7.42 -2.90
CA THR A 29 -16.53 -5.97 -2.71
C THR A 29 -15.36 -5.56 -1.84
N TYR A 30 -14.78 -4.40 -2.14
CA TYR A 30 -13.62 -3.87 -1.43
C TYR A 30 -13.90 -2.48 -0.88
N GLU A 31 -13.27 -2.17 0.21
CA GLU A 31 -13.04 -0.80 0.64
C GLU A 31 -11.59 -0.42 0.33
N TYR A 32 -11.33 0.85 0.15
CA TYR A 32 -10.03 1.38 -0.23
C TYR A 32 -9.59 2.45 0.75
N MET A 33 -8.29 2.53 0.97
CA MET A 33 -7.66 3.63 1.68
C MET A 33 -6.37 4.05 1.00
N THR A 34 -5.88 5.23 1.32
CA THR A 34 -4.58 5.70 0.88
C THR A 34 -3.77 6.19 2.06
N PHE A 35 -2.46 6.00 2.00
CA PHE A 35 -1.55 6.88 2.72
C PHE A 35 -0.51 7.46 1.75
N THR A 36 -0.01 8.63 2.06
CA THR A 36 0.89 9.37 1.18
C THR A 36 2.13 9.78 1.94
N THR A 37 3.30 9.41 1.42
CA THR A 37 4.56 9.99 1.88
C THR A 37 4.83 11.28 1.12
N VAL A 38 5.22 12.31 1.83
CA VAL A 38 5.73 13.56 1.28
C VAL A 38 7.14 13.73 1.82
N GLU A 39 8.12 13.63 0.96
CA GLU A 39 9.53 13.71 1.34
C GLU A 39 10.16 14.95 0.71
N SER A 40 10.62 15.82 1.57
CA SER A 40 11.17 17.10 1.15
C SER A 40 12.63 16.94 0.75
N ILE A 41 12.93 17.39 -0.47
CA ILE A 41 14.29 17.49 -0.99
C ILE A 41 14.83 18.92 -0.89
N ILE A 42 14.41 19.66 0.14
CA ILE A 42 14.91 21.00 0.44
C ILE A 42 16.24 20.88 1.19
N PRO A 43 17.32 21.52 0.72
CA PRO A 43 18.61 21.55 1.41
C PRO A 43 18.52 22.12 2.82
N ALA A 44 19.53 21.80 3.64
CA ALA A 44 19.68 22.26 5.01
C ALA A 44 18.60 21.80 6.00
N GLY A 45 17.89 20.71 5.71
CA GLY A 45 16.94 20.11 6.65
C GLY A 45 15.67 20.93 6.93
N LEU A 46 15.40 21.96 6.13
CA LEU A 46 14.24 22.85 6.32
C LEU A 46 12.92 22.27 5.81
N GLY A 47 12.95 21.08 5.24
CA GLY A 47 11.79 20.42 4.69
C GLY A 47 10.78 19.96 5.75
N ARG A 48 9.57 19.61 5.30
CA ARG A 48 8.47 19.12 6.14
C ARG A 48 8.04 17.74 5.66
N SER A 49 8.94 16.76 5.78
CA SER A 49 8.67 15.38 5.37
C SER A 49 7.69 14.72 6.34
N ARG A 50 6.72 13.98 5.80
CA ARG A 50 5.65 13.36 6.58
C ARG A 50 4.96 12.24 5.83
N ILE A 51 4.28 11.36 6.57
CA ILE A 51 3.27 10.44 6.07
C ILE A 51 1.90 11.02 6.41
N LEU A 52 1.00 11.10 5.44
CA LEU A 52 -0.39 11.50 5.61
C LEU A 52 -1.28 10.27 5.43
N ILE A 53 -2.15 10.00 6.39
CA ILE A 53 -3.05 8.85 6.39
C ILE A 53 -4.47 9.38 6.52
N ASP A 54 -5.35 9.00 5.59
CA ASP A 54 -6.79 9.21 5.75
C ASP A 54 -7.38 8.06 6.58
N ASN A 55 -7.88 8.39 7.75
CA ASN A 55 -8.53 7.46 8.64
C ASN A 55 -10.01 7.81 8.78
N GLY A 56 -10.79 7.55 7.71
CA GLY A 56 -12.23 7.77 7.70
C GLY A 56 -12.65 9.23 7.81
N GLY A 57 -11.96 10.14 7.10
CA GLY A 57 -12.21 11.57 7.09
C GLY A 57 -11.44 12.37 8.15
N THR A 58 -10.60 11.68 8.95
CA THR A 58 -9.65 12.34 9.86
C THR A 58 -8.24 12.09 9.35
N MET A 59 -7.51 13.17 9.05
CA MET A 59 -6.12 13.09 8.62
C MET A 59 -5.21 12.86 9.83
N GLN A 60 -4.46 11.78 9.81
CA GLN A 60 -3.35 11.50 10.71
C GLN A 60 -2.04 11.86 10.02
N GLU A 61 -1.15 12.52 10.74
CA GLU A 61 0.17 12.90 10.25
C GLU A 61 1.26 12.22 11.09
N ILE A 62 2.23 11.60 10.42
CA ILE A 62 3.43 11.04 11.03
C ILE A 62 4.63 11.81 10.46
N LYS A 63 5.39 12.47 11.32
CA LYS A 63 6.62 13.13 10.90
C LYS A 63 7.67 12.09 10.53
N ILE A 64 8.36 12.33 9.40
CA ILE A 64 9.52 11.56 8.95
C ILE A 64 10.70 12.50 8.67
N GLU A 65 11.87 11.93 8.39
CA GLU A 65 13.10 12.71 8.19
C GLU A 65 13.16 13.33 6.79
N ASN A 66 13.89 14.42 6.66
CA ASN A 66 14.12 15.06 5.36
C ASN A 66 15.28 14.37 4.62
N PHE A 67 15.22 14.31 3.29
CA PHE A 67 16.31 13.75 2.46
C PHE A 67 17.65 14.45 2.67
N TYR A 68 17.61 15.74 2.94
CA TYR A 68 18.82 16.55 3.13
C TYR A 68 19.04 16.90 4.59
N SER A 69 20.27 16.74 5.04
CA SER A 69 20.83 17.38 6.22
C SER A 69 21.48 18.72 5.84
N ALA A 70 22.10 19.39 6.80
CA ALA A 70 22.84 20.63 6.56
C ALA A 70 24.02 20.49 5.58
N VAL A 71 24.55 19.26 5.42
CA VAL A 71 25.76 18.98 4.61
C VAL A 71 25.48 18.23 3.31
N GLY A 72 24.22 17.87 3.01
CA GLY A 72 23.87 17.16 1.79
C GLY A 72 22.81 16.08 1.99
N ILE A 73 22.73 15.13 1.04
CA ILE A 73 21.82 13.97 1.13
C ILE A 73 22.22 13.13 2.35
N ASN A 74 21.24 12.83 3.18
CA ASN A 74 21.41 12.00 4.36
C ASN A 74 20.80 10.60 4.13
N MET A 75 21.66 9.64 3.87
CA MET A 75 21.22 8.25 3.60
C MET A 75 20.60 7.58 4.84
N GLU A 76 20.99 7.97 6.05
CA GLU A 76 20.38 7.47 7.28
C GLU A 76 18.92 7.92 7.41
N ASN A 77 18.63 9.17 7.02
CA ASN A 77 17.27 9.68 7.00
C ASN A 77 16.40 8.92 5.99
N ILE A 78 16.94 8.65 4.80
CA ILE A 78 16.22 7.88 3.78
C ILE A 78 15.91 6.49 4.33
N TYR A 79 16.92 5.82 4.90
CA TYR A 79 16.72 4.51 5.52
C TYR A 79 15.69 4.53 6.66
N ALA A 80 15.72 5.53 7.53
CA ALA A 80 14.74 5.69 8.61
C ALA A 80 13.31 5.87 8.08
N ASN A 81 13.16 6.62 6.98
CA ASN A 81 11.88 6.80 6.31
C ASN A 81 11.37 5.47 5.73
N ASP A 82 12.23 4.71 5.05
CA ASP A 82 11.89 3.39 4.50
C ASP A 82 11.41 2.44 5.61
N GLN A 83 12.09 2.41 6.76
CA GLN A 83 11.68 1.61 7.92
C GLN A 83 10.31 2.05 8.45
N THR A 84 10.04 3.35 8.49
CA THR A 84 8.74 3.89 8.93
C THR A 84 7.62 3.51 7.96
N VAL A 85 7.88 3.57 6.65
CA VAL A 85 6.92 3.14 5.61
C VAL A 85 6.63 1.64 5.73
N ILE A 86 7.66 0.81 5.86
CA ILE A 86 7.50 -0.64 6.01
C ILE A 86 6.75 -0.99 7.30
N ALA A 87 7.05 -0.32 8.41
CA ALA A 87 6.31 -0.52 9.66
C ALA A 87 4.82 -0.20 9.50
N LYS A 88 4.50 0.90 8.79
CA LYS A 88 3.09 1.26 8.52
C LYS A 88 2.41 0.25 7.59
N LEU A 89 3.07 -0.24 6.56
CA LEU A 89 2.53 -1.29 5.70
C LEU A 89 2.26 -2.58 6.47
N ASN A 90 3.17 -2.98 7.36
CA ASN A 90 2.99 -4.15 8.21
C ASN A 90 1.81 -3.98 9.18
N GLU A 91 1.67 -2.81 9.80
CA GLU A 91 0.54 -2.48 10.67
C GLU A 91 -0.80 -2.59 9.90
N LEU A 92 -0.88 -2.00 8.72
CA LEU A 92 -2.08 -2.03 7.89
C LEU A 92 -2.39 -3.45 7.38
N SER A 93 -1.36 -4.22 7.03
CA SER A 93 -1.51 -5.63 6.63
C SER A 93 -2.11 -6.47 7.76
N GLN A 94 -1.72 -6.25 9.02
CA GLN A 94 -2.31 -6.92 10.18
C GLN A 94 -3.79 -6.57 10.38
N GLN A 95 -4.23 -5.42 9.86
CA GLN A 95 -5.63 -5.00 9.84
C GLN A 95 -6.40 -5.51 8.60
N GLY A 96 -5.78 -6.35 7.78
CA GLY A 96 -6.36 -6.94 6.58
C GLY A 96 -6.25 -6.07 5.33
N TRP A 97 -5.49 -4.97 5.36
CA TRP A 97 -5.25 -4.15 4.19
C TRP A 97 -4.17 -4.75 3.30
N GLU A 98 -4.44 -4.82 2.01
CA GLU A 98 -3.55 -5.29 0.96
C GLU A 98 -3.08 -4.10 0.11
N LEU A 99 -1.77 -3.94 -0.05
CA LEU A 99 -1.21 -2.94 -0.97
C LEU A 99 -1.49 -3.36 -2.41
N THR A 100 -2.17 -2.50 -3.17
CA THR A 100 -2.52 -2.79 -4.56
C THR A 100 -1.71 -2.00 -5.57
N PHE A 101 -1.37 -0.75 -5.23
CA PHE A 101 -0.71 0.14 -6.16
C PHE A 101 0.08 1.24 -5.43
N ILE A 102 1.19 1.65 -6.03
CA ILE A 102 1.99 2.80 -5.60
C ILE A 102 2.13 3.76 -6.77
N ASN A 103 1.77 5.02 -6.56
CA ASN A 103 2.01 6.10 -7.51
C ASN A 103 3.03 7.06 -6.91
N THR A 104 4.06 7.37 -7.69
CA THR A 104 5.15 8.27 -7.27
C THR A 104 5.27 9.46 -8.20
N GLY A 105 5.70 10.58 -7.65
CA GLY A 105 5.98 11.78 -8.42
C GLY A 105 6.97 12.68 -7.72
N VAL A 106 7.70 13.45 -8.51
CA VAL A 106 8.63 14.48 -8.03
C VAL A 106 8.17 15.82 -8.58
N GLN A 107 7.98 16.78 -7.69
CA GLN A 107 7.79 18.17 -8.08
C GLN A 107 9.10 18.92 -7.91
N SER A 108 9.65 19.39 -9.02
CA SER A 108 10.77 20.32 -9.01
C SER A 108 10.28 21.76 -8.87
N PRO A 109 11.06 22.65 -8.28
CA PRO A 109 10.72 24.07 -8.25
C PRO A 109 10.75 24.64 -9.67
N THR A 110 9.87 25.60 -9.93
CA THR A 110 9.71 26.23 -11.27
C THR A 110 10.78 27.29 -11.58
N ASP A 111 11.51 27.70 -10.56
CA ASP A 111 12.48 28.83 -10.63
C ASP A 111 13.96 28.40 -10.67
N GLY A 112 14.21 27.10 -10.97
CA GLY A 112 15.57 26.54 -10.94
C GLY A 112 16.16 26.39 -9.54
N GLY A 113 15.36 26.60 -8.49
CA GLY A 113 15.76 26.38 -7.10
C GLY A 113 16.13 24.94 -6.81
N LYS A 114 16.84 24.74 -5.69
CA LYS A 114 17.32 23.43 -5.23
C LYS A 114 16.32 22.72 -4.30
N ALA A 115 15.07 23.18 -4.25
CA ALA A 115 14.02 22.62 -3.42
C ALA A 115 13.07 21.76 -4.25
N GLY A 116 12.46 20.76 -3.66
CA GLY A 116 11.47 19.91 -4.32
C GLY A 116 10.77 18.99 -3.34
N ILE A 117 9.81 18.24 -3.85
CA ILE A 117 9.03 17.27 -3.09
C ILE A 117 9.01 15.96 -3.86
N TYR A 118 9.42 14.89 -3.21
CA TYR A 118 9.12 13.53 -3.64
C TYR A 118 7.84 13.09 -2.93
N CYS A 119 6.88 12.58 -3.69
CA CYS A 119 5.60 12.14 -3.16
C CYS A 119 5.33 10.72 -3.65
N ALA A 120 4.99 9.82 -2.73
CA ALA A 120 4.51 8.48 -3.05
C ALA A 120 3.14 8.24 -2.40
N ARG A 121 2.18 7.81 -3.21
CA ARG A 121 0.84 7.47 -2.75
C ARG A 121 0.64 5.97 -2.83
N TYR A 122 0.37 5.36 -1.69
CA TYR A 122 0.12 3.94 -1.50
C TYR A 122 -1.39 3.73 -1.46
N ILE A 123 -1.91 2.90 -2.37
CA ILE A 123 -3.32 2.55 -2.43
C ILE A 123 -3.49 1.14 -1.91
N LEU A 124 -4.31 0.98 -0.87
CA LEU A 124 -4.59 -0.29 -0.24
C LEU A 124 -6.08 -0.61 -0.36
N ARG A 125 -6.38 -1.90 -0.35
CA ARG A 125 -7.75 -2.41 -0.32
C ARG A 125 -7.91 -3.45 0.77
N ARG A 126 -9.14 -3.64 1.21
CA ARG A 126 -9.55 -4.72 2.11
C ARG A 126 -10.91 -5.26 1.68
N ALA A 127 -11.09 -6.57 1.69
CA ALA A 127 -12.39 -7.18 1.42
C ALA A 127 -13.41 -6.75 2.51
N LYS A 128 -14.64 -6.45 2.05
CA LYS A 128 -15.78 -6.15 2.93
C LYS A 128 -16.48 -7.43 3.37
#